data_7a0c6bd3cd4e40f37c5ffa7197f008f2
#
_entry.id   7a0c6bd3cd4e40f37c5ffa7197f008f2
#
_cell.length_a   1.000
_cell.length_b   1.000
_cell.length_c   1.000
_cell.angle_alpha   90.00
_cell.angle_beta   90.00
_cell.angle_gamma   90.00
#
_symmetry.space_group_name_H-M   'P 1'
#
loop_
_entity.id
_entity.type
_entity.pdbx_description
1 polymer ?
#
loop_
_entity_poly.entity_id
_entity_poly.type
_entity_poly.pdbx_seq_one_letter_code
_entity_poly.pdbx_strand_id
1 'polypeptide(L)'
;MKNLDLTTLLRSNPYPGRGIVLGSSPDGEKSVIAYFIMGRSENSRNRVFVETPDGIRTQAFDPSKMTDPSLIIYAPVRVFGTSTIVTNGDQTDTIREGLAAGKIGRAHV
;
A
#
# COMPACT_ATOMS: atom_id res chain seq x y z
N MET A 1 -4.29 -27.09 4.83
CA MET A 1 -4.63 -25.74 4.35
C MET A 1 -4.93 -25.78 2.87
N LYS A 2 -5.98 -25.11 2.48
CA LYS A 2 -6.36 -25.05 1.08
C LYS A 2 -5.57 -23.95 0.37
N ASN A 3 -4.93 -24.30 -0.74
CA ASN A 3 -4.25 -23.32 -1.56
C ASN A 3 -5.25 -22.53 -2.40
N LEU A 4 -5.09 -21.22 -2.43
CA LEU A 4 -5.91 -20.33 -3.24
C LEU A 4 -5.12 -19.90 -4.46
N ASP A 5 -5.77 -19.90 -5.63
CA ASP A 5 -5.18 -19.34 -6.84
C ASP A 5 -5.55 -17.87 -6.92
N LEU A 6 -4.64 -17.02 -6.48
CA LEU A 6 -4.86 -15.58 -6.45
C LEU A 6 -5.11 -15.01 -7.84
N THR A 7 -4.41 -15.52 -8.84
CA THR A 7 -4.59 -15.07 -10.23
C THR A 7 -6.02 -15.29 -10.70
N THR A 8 -6.56 -16.48 -10.44
CA THR A 8 -7.94 -16.81 -10.81
C THR A 8 -8.94 -15.94 -10.04
N LEU A 9 -8.73 -15.77 -8.74
CA LEU A 9 -9.61 -14.94 -7.92
C LEU A 9 -9.66 -13.49 -8.42
N LEU A 10 -8.50 -12.89 -8.71
CA LEU A 10 -8.45 -11.52 -9.19
C LEU A 10 -9.03 -11.38 -10.60
N ARG A 11 -8.75 -12.36 -11.46
CA ARG A 11 -9.23 -12.32 -12.84
C ARG A 11 -10.74 -12.41 -12.93
N SER A 12 -11.37 -13.13 -12.02
CA SER A 12 -12.82 -13.30 -12.00
C SER A 12 -13.56 -12.16 -11.31
N ASN A 13 -12.85 -11.24 -10.68
CA ASN A 13 -13.44 -10.11 -9.95
C ASN A 13 -13.31 -8.84 -10.79
N PRO A 14 -14.41 -8.28 -11.32
CA PRO A 14 -14.34 -7.09 -12.16
C PRO A 14 -13.89 -5.83 -11.39
N TYR A 15 -14.01 -5.82 -10.06
CA TYR A 15 -13.53 -4.70 -9.26
C TYR A 15 -12.94 -5.21 -7.94
N PRO A 16 -11.67 -5.63 -7.93
CA PRO A 16 -11.03 -6.11 -6.71
C PRO A 16 -10.73 -5.00 -5.69
N GLY A 17 -10.82 -3.72 -6.08
CA GLY A 17 -10.57 -2.62 -5.16
C GLY A 17 -9.09 -2.47 -4.82
N ARG A 18 -8.76 -2.62 -3.55
CA ARG A 18 -7.38 -2.56 -3.06
C ARG A 18 -7.02 -3.86 -2.39
N GLY A 19 -5.75 -4.23 -2.50
CA GLY A 19 -5.29 -5.42 -1.83
C GLY A 19 -3.83 -5.36 -1.46
N ILE A 20 -3.50 -6.09 -0.40
CA ILE A 20 -2.15 -6.23 0.10
C ILE A 20 -1.87 -7.72 0.21
N VAL A 21 -0.79 -8.17 -0.41
CA VAL A 21 -0.34 -9.55 -0.32
C VAL A 21 1.03 -9.56 0.34
N LEU A 22 1.15 -10.33 1.41
CA LEU A 22 2.42 -10.47 2.14
C LEU A 22 2.93 -11.88 1.94
N GLY A 23 4.23 -12.01 1.72
CA GLY A 23 4.83 -13.31 1.50
C GLY A 23 6.33 -13.29 1.66
N SER A 24 6.94 -14.39 1.26
CA SER A 24 8.40 -14.55 1.26
C SER A 24 8.86 -14.95 -0.12
N SER A 25 10.11 -14.63 -0.45
CA SER A 25 10.72 -15.16 -1.66
C SER A 25 10.87 -16.69 -1.54
N PRO A 26 11.00 -17.41 -2.67
CA PRO A 26 11.12 -18.87 -2.62
C PRO A 26 12.29 -19.37 -1.75
N ASP A 27 13.38 -18.61 -1.68
CA ASP A 27 14.54 -18.95 -0.85
C ASP A 27 14.38 -18.52 0.61
N GLY A 28 13.27 -17.86 0.96
CA GLY A 28 13.00 -17.41 2.32
C GLY A 28 13.84 -16.23 2.80
N GLU A 29 14.66 -15.65 1.94
CA GLU A 29 15.58 -14.58 2.35
C GLU A 29 14.96 -13.19 2.31
N LYS A 30 13.88 -13.01 1.55
CA LYS A 30 13.24 -11.69 1.37
C LYS A 30 11.79 -11.75 1.73
N SER A 31 11.32 -10.72 2.42
CA SER A 31 9.90 -10.46 2.57
C SER A 31 9.40 -9.75 1.32
N VAL A 32 8.24 -10.14 0.85
CA VAL A 32 7.64 -9.61 -0.37
C VAL A 32 6.30 -8.99 -0.04
N ILE A 33 6.09 -7.78 -0.52
CA ILE A 33 4.81 -7.10 -0.40
C ILE A 33 4.33 -6.79 -1.81
N ALA A 34 3.14 -7.24 -2.14
CA ALA A 34 2.47 -6.85 -3.37
C ALA A 34 1.27 -5.98 -3.01
N TYR A 35 1.18 -4.83 -3.63
CA TYR A 35 0.11 -3.88 -3.39
C TYR A 35 -0.57 -3.58 -4.72
N PHE A 36 -1.88 -3.68 -4.76
CA PHE A 36 -2.62 -3.31 -5.95
C PHE A 36 -3.79 -2.41 -5.60
N ILE A 37 -4.17 -1.55 -6.53
CA ILE A 37 -5.26 -0.62 -6.33
C ILE A 37 -5.98 -0.40 -7.66
N MET A 38 -7.29 -0.19 -7.54
CA MET A 38 -8.15 0.05 -8.68
C MET A 38 -9.08 1.22 -8.34
N GLY A 39 -9.17 2.18 -9.25
CA GLY A 39 -10.05 3.33 -9.07
C GLY A 39 -11.31 3.20 -9.90
N ARG A 40 -12.42 3.73 -9.39
CA ARG A 40 -13.69 3.79 -10.14
C ARG A 40 -13.81 5.09 -10.91
N SER A 41 -13.43 6.21 -10.30
CA SER A 41 -13.56 7.52 -10.92
C SER A 41 -12.33 7.86 -11.76
N GLU A 42 -12.48 8.79 -12.69
CA GLU A 42 -11.34 9.31 -13.44
C GLU A 42 -10.28 9.89 -12.51
N ASN A 43 -10.71 10.62 -11.49
CA ASN A 43 -9.79 11.19 -10.50
C ASN A 43 -9.01 10.09 -9.76
N SER A 44 -9.68 9.04 -9.31
CA SER A 44 -9.02 7.97 -8.57
C SER A 44 -8.11 7.09 -9.44
N ARG A 45 -8.32 7.07 -10.75
CA ARG A 45 -7.47 6.34 -11.70
C ARG A 45 -6.24 7.14 -12.12
N ASN A 46 -6.23 8.43 -11.86
CA ASN A 46 -5.18 9.35 -12.29
C ASN A 46 -4.00 9.30 -11.32
N ARG A 47 -3.38 8.13 -11.19
CA ARG A 47 -2.24 7.97 -10.28
C ARG A 47 -1.32 6.83 -10.70
N VAL A 48 -0.09 6.94 -10.25
CA VAL A 48 0.95 5.92 -10.42
C VAL A 48 1.67 5.74 -9.09
N PHE A 49 2.37 4.62 -8.95
CA PHE A 49 3.26 4.41 -7.82
C PHE A 49 4.65 4.94 -8.16
N VAL A 50 5.28 5.59 -7.20
CA VAL A 50 6.66 6.03 -7.31
C VAL A 50 7.43 5.62 -6.07
N GLU A 51 8.70 5.32 -6.26
CA GLU A 51 9.61 4.99 -5.17
C GLU A 51 10.01 6.25 -4.42
N THR A 52 10.10 6.14 -3.10
CA THR A 52 10.58 7.21 -2.23
C THR A 52 11.78 6.68 -1.43
N PRO A 53 12.55 7.54 -0.75
CA PRO A 53 13.69 7.07 0.04
C PRO A 53 13.34 6.02 1.09
N ASP A 54 12.12 6.04 1.63
CA ASP A 54 11.71 5.13 2.69
C ASP A 54 10.49 4.28 2.31
N GLY A 55 10.15 4.17 1.02
CA GLY A 55 9.03 3.34 0.64
C GLY A 55 8.47 3.65 -0.74
N ILE A 56 7.15 3.70 -0.81
CA ILE A 56 6.40 3.91 -2.05
C ILE A 56 5.27 4.88 -1.75
N ARG A 57 5.00 5.78 -2.68
CA ARG A 57 3.83 6.65 -2.59
C ARG A 57 3.06 6.66 -3.91
N THR A 58 1.83 7.08 -3.88
CA THR A 58 1.07 7.38 -5.09
C THR A 58 1.34 8.83 -5.51
N GLN A 59 1.19 9.09 -6.80
CA GLN A 59 1.40 10.40 -7.39
C GLN A 59 0.44 10.55 -8.56
N ALA A 60 -0.01 11.76 -8.82
CA ALA A 60 -0.87 12.01 -9.98
C ALA A 60 -0.14 11.62 -11.26
N PHE A 61 -0.81 10.87 -12.12
CA PHE A 61 -0.31 10.58 -13.46
C PHE A 61 -0.31 11.87 -14.30
N ASP A 62 -1.41 12.61 -14.24
CA ASP A 62 -1.54 13.92 -14.87
C ASP A 62 -2.00 14.93 -13.81
N PRO A 63 -1.07 15.73 -13.25
CA PRO A 63 -1.42 16.67 -12.19
C PRO A 63 -2.49 17.70 -12.59
N SER A 64 -2.56 18.04 -13.88
CA SER A 64 -3.54 19.01 -14.35
C SER A 64 -4.98 18.50 -14.26
N LYS A 65 -5.17 17.19 -14.14
CA LYS A 65 -6.50 16.57 -14.02
C LYS A 65 -6.83 16.12 -12.60
N MET A 66 -5.92 16.33 -11.66
CA MET A 66 -6.15 15.95 -10.26
C MET A 66 -7.09 16.95 -9.61
N THR A 67 -8.25 16.48 -9.12
CA THR A 67 -9.25 17.35 -8.52
C THR A 67 -9.26 17.28 -7.00
N ASP A 68 -9.10 16.08 -6.42
CA ASP A 68 -9.10 15.90 -4.97
C ASP A 68 -8.11 14.79 -4.60
N PRO A 69 -6.96 15.14 -4.05
CA PRO A 69 -5.95 14.15 -3.68
C PRO A 69 -6.21 13.45 -2.34
N SER A 70 -7.15 13.91 -1.54
CA SER A 70 -7.23 13.53 -0.12
C SER A 70 -7.36 12.03 0.14
N LEU A 71 -8.06 11.29 -0.72
CA LEU A 71 -8.28 9.85 -0.53
C LEU A 71 -7.49 8.99 -1.51
N ILE A 72 -6.76 9.59 -2.42
CA ILE A 72 -6.09 8.84 -3.49
C ILE A 72 -4.59 9.03 -3.54
N ILE A 73 -4.07 10.10 -2.93
CA ILE A 73 -2.62 10.36 -2.87
C ILE A 73 -2.15 10.10 -1.44
N TYR A 74 -1.33 9.09 -1.28
CA TYR A 74 -0.81 8.67 0.02
C TYR A 74 0.41 7.78 -0.18
N ALA A 75 1.09 7.43 0.91
CA ALA A 75 2.21 6.50 0.89
C ALA A 75 1.73 5.13 1.43
N PRO A 76 1.45 4.15 0.57
CA PRO A 76 0.99 2.85 1.05
C PRO A 76 2.07 2.05 1.78
N VAL A 77 3.34 2.33 1.51
CA VAL A 77 4.45 1.59 2.10
C VAL A 77 5.49 2.56 2.62
N ARG A 78 5.89 2.40 3.88
CA ARG A 78 7.01 3.13 4.47
C ARG A 78 7.83 2.22 5.36
N VAL A 79 9.14 2.45 5.38
CA VAL A 79 10.07 1.68 6.20
C VAL A 79 10.54 2.57 7.35
N PHE A 80 10.54 2.02 8.54
CA PHE A 80 11.11 2.66 9.73
C PHE A 80 11.98 1.65 10.46
N GLY A 81 13.30 1.87 10.47
CA GLY A 81 14.25 0.92 11.04
C GLY A 81 14.18 -0.42 10.32
N THR A 82 13.89 -1.48 11.07
CA THR A 82 13.71 -2.83 10.51
C THR A 82 12.25 -3.16 10.22
N SER A 83 11.34 -2.22 10.44
CA SER A 83 9.91 -2.42 10.23
C SER A 83 9.46 -1.85 8.89
N THR A 84 8.61 -2.59 8.20
CA THR A 84 7.95 -2.11 6.99
C THR A 84 6.47 -1.98 7.28
N ILE A 85 5.92 -0.83 6.98
CA ILE A 85 4.51 -0.49 7.24
C ILE A 85 3.79 -0.44 5.91
N VAL A 86 2.70 -1.18 5.78
CA VAL A 86 1.87 -1.15 4.59
C VAL A 86 0.40 -1.02 5.00
N THR A 87 -0.32 -0.08 4.42
CA THR A 87 -1.75 0.12 4.65
C THR A 87 -2.45 0.49 3.35
N ASN A 88 -3.77 0.51 3.38
CA ASN A 88 -4.56 0.88 2.20
C ASN A 88 -4.90 2.38 2.15
N GLY A 89 -4.23 3.20 2.94
CA GLY A 89 -4.48 4.63 2.97
C GLY A 89 -3.37 5.39 3.70
N ASP A 90 -3.70 6.54 4.23
CA ASP A 90 -2.74 7.42 4.92
C ASP A 90 -2.39 6.97 6.33
N GLN A 91 -2.99 5.90 6.82
CA GLN A 91 -2.64 5.32 8.12
C GLN A 91 -1.16 4.95 8.20
N THR A 92 -0.53 4.69 7.06
CA THR A 92 0.90 4.41 7.00
C THR A 92 1.73 5.51 7.65
N ASP A 93 1.42 6.77 7.36
CA ASP A 93 2.11 7.91 7.95
C ASP A 93 1.87 7.99 9.46
N THR A 94 0.63 7.78 9.88
CA THR A 94 0.28 7.80 11.30
C THR A 94 1.05 6.74 12.08
N ILE A 95 1.12 5.53 11.54
CA ILE A 95 1.83 4.42 12.18
C ILE A 95 3.33 4.71 12.22
N ARG A 96 3.90 5.21 11.12
CA ARG A 96 5.32 5.53 11.04
C ARG A 96 5.69 6.60 12.07
N GLU A 97 4.88 7.63 12.19
CA GLU A 97 5.10 8.69 13.18
C GLU A 97 4.96 8.16 14.61
N GLY A 98 4.00 7.27 14.84
CA GLY A 98 3.84 6.62 16.13
C GLY A 98 5.05 5.78 16.52
N LEU A 99 5.63 5.03 15.58
CA LEU A 99 6.84 4.27 15.82
C LEU A 99 8.03 5.20 16.12
N ALA A 100 8.17 6.27 15.37
CA ALA A 100 9.24 7.24 15.61
C ALA A 100 9.12 7.90 16.99
N ALA A 101 7.89 8.09 17.47
CA ALA A 101 7.63 8.65 18.80
C ALA A 101 7.64 7.59 19.91
N GLY A 102 7.84 6.32 19.58
CA GLY A 102 7.85 5.23 20.54
C GLY A 102 6.49 4.88 21.13
N LYS A 103 5.39 5.24 20.47
CA LYS A 103 4.04 5.03 21.00
C LYS A 103 3.45 3.67 20.63
N ILE A 104 3.73 3.18 19.43
CA ILE A 104 3.19 1.93 18.94
C ILE A 104 4.05 0.79 19.49
N GLY A 105 3.41 -0.31 19.84
CA GLY A 105 4.08 -1.42 20.47
C GLY A 105 3.83 -1.50 21.96
N ARG A 106 3.26 -0.45 22.55
CA ARG A 106 2.94 -0.39 23.96
C ARG A 106 1.49 -0.02 24.22
N ALA A 107 1.02 1.00 23.53
CA ALA A 107 -0.28 1.58 23.87
C ALA A 107 -1.44 0.77 23.35
N HIS A 108 -1.26 0.12 22.24
CA HIS A 108 -2.32 -0.65 21.62
C HIS A 108 -2.43 -2.05 22.18
N VAL A 109 -1.59 -2.30 23.03
CA VAL A 109 -1.55 -3.59 23.67
C VAL A 109 -2.85 -3.84 24.43
#